data_619ac8c5cfe836b822166b8e050b97be
#
_entry.id   619ac8c5cfe836b822166b8e050b97be
#
_cell.length_a   1.000
_cell.length_b   1.000
_cell.length_c   1.000
_cell.angle_alpha   90.00
_cell.angle_beta   90.00
_cell.angle_gamma   90.00
#
_symmetry.space_group_name_H-M   'P 1'
#
loop_
_entity.id
_entity.type
_entity.pdbx_description
1 polymer ?
#
loop_
_entity_poly.entity_id
_entity_poly.type
_entity_poly.pdbx_seq_one_letter_code
_entity_poly.pdbx_strand_id
1 'polypeptide(L)'
;EFILEDGKYICGWAVEKMSKSMFNVVNPDMIVDKYGADTLRMYEMFLGPVEQSKPWDTNGIDGVHRFIKKFWSLFYDRNDNYLVTDEPATKEELKSLHKLIKKVTGDIEQFSYNTSISAFMICVNELFGMKCNKKEILNQFIIVLAPFAPHVCEELWETLGNAGSVCDAKWPICNEEYLVEDTVNYTISFNGKARFNMEFPADAASDAIQTAVLADERSEKWMEGKSIVKVIVVPKKIVNIVVK
;
A
#
# COMPACT_ATOMS: atom_id res chain seq x y z
N GLU A 1 -36.08 -12.02 1.45
CA GLU A 1 -37.10 -13.05 1.77
C GLU A 1 -37.63 -12.81 3.18
N PHE A 2 -38.95 -12.87 3.32
CA PHE A 2 -39.60 -12.83 4.64
C PHE A 2 -39.99 -14.26 5.00
N ILE A 3 -39.38 -14.80 6.05
CA ILE A 3 -39.71 -16.10 6.59
C ILE A 3 -40.55 -15.88 7.83
N LEU A 4 -41.68 -16.57 7.94
CA LEU A 4 -42.52 -16.54 9.12
C LEU A 4 -42.14 -17.72 10.04
N GLU A 5 -41.47 -17.44 11.14
CA GLU A 5 -41.20 -18.42 12.21
C GLU A 5 -41.85 -17.94 13.51
N ASP A 6 -42.58 -18.83 14.16
CA ASP A 6 -43.29 -18.54 15.42
C ASP A 6 -44.15 -17.25 15.41
N GLY A 7 -44.79 -16.95 14.28
CA GLY A 7 -45.60 -15.75 14.09
C GLY A 7 -44.84 -14.43 13.97
N LYS A 8 -43.50 -14.48 13.78
CA LYS A 8 -42.65 -13.30 13.56
C LYS A 8 -42.02 -13.36 12.19
N TYR A 9 -41.97 -12.22 11.51
CA TYR A 9 -41.21 -12.10 10.28
C TYR A 9 -39.71 -12.05 10.61
N ILE A 10 -38.97 -12.97 10.03
CA ILE A 10 -37.50 -12.96 10.08
C ILE A 10 -37.00 -12.30 8.81
N CYS A 11 -36.33 -11.16 8.95
CA CYS A 11 -35.67 -10.45 7.85
C CYS A 11 -34.18 -10.83 7.87
N GLY A 12 -33.66 -11.37 6.77
CA GLY A 12 -32.27 -11.67 6.57
C GLY A 12 -31.65 -10.74 5.50
N TRP A 13 -30.33 -10.72 5.48
CA TRP A 13 -29.56 -10.08 4.40
C TRP A 13 -29.06 -11.18 3.48
N ALA A 14 -29.35 -11.05 2.18
CA ALA A 14 -28.82 -11.94 1.15
C ALA A 14 -28.09 -11.12 0.09
N VAL A 15 -26.99 -11.68 -0.44
CA VAL A 15 -26.31 -11.11 -1.60
C VAL A 15 -27.06 -11.55 -2.84
N GLU A 16 -27.71 -10.62 -3.54
CA GLU A 16 -28.47 -10.88 -4.75
C GLU A 16 -27.88 -10.13 -5.94
N LYS A 17 -28.16 -10.65 -7.14
CA LYS A 17 -27.77 -9.97 -8.38
C LYS A 17 -28.58 -8.66 -8.51
N MET A 18 -27.88 -7.56 -8.77
CA MET A 18 -28.53 -6.29 -9.08
C MET A 18 -29.35 -6.39 -10.35
N SER A 19 -30.62 -5.97 -10.29
CA SER A 19 -31.49 -5.86 -11.45
C SER A 19 -32.52 -4.75 -11.26
N LYS A 20 -32.95 -4.15 -12.37
CA LYS A 20 -33.99 -3.10 -12.34
C LYS A 20 -35.31 -3.59 -11.76
N SER A 21 -35.69 -4.85 -12.04
CA SER A 21 -36.92 -5.47 -11.52
C SER A 21 -36.88 -5.73 -9.99
N MET A 22 -35.72 -5.86 -9.41
CA MET A 22 -35.51 -6.04 -7.96
C MET A 22 -35.37 -4.69 -7.22
N PHE A 23 -35.28 -3.58 -7.93
CA PHE A 23 -35.07 -2.23 -7.36
C PHE A 23 -33.83 -2.11 -6.46
N ASN A 24 -32.81 -2.95 -6.69
CA ASN A 24 -31.59 -3.01 -5.90
C ASN A 24 -30.34 -2.53 -6.66
N VAL A 25 -30.53 -1.80 -7.76
CA VAL A 25 -29.44 -1.26 -8.59
C VAL A 25 -28.90 0.02 -7.97
N VAL A 26 -27.58 0.11 -7.88
CA VAL A 26 -26.88 1.38 -7.61
C VAL A 26 -26.68 2.10 -8.94
N ASN A 27 -27.15 3.37 -9.05
CA ASN A 27 -26.95 4.17 -10.25
C ASN A 27 -25.52 4.72 -10.28
N PRO A 28 -24.69 4.38 -11.30
CA PRO A 28 -23.33 4.91 -11.43
C PRO A 28 -23.28 6.44 -11.48
N ASP A 29 -24.24 7.10 -12.13
CA ASP A 29 -24.27 8.57 -12.26
C ASP A 29 -24.29 9.24 -10.87
N MET A 30 -25.10 8.73 -9.93
CA MET A 30 -25.14 9.25 -8.57
C MET A 30 -23.80 9.08 -7.83
N ILE A 31 -23.08 8.01 -8.11
CA ILE A 31 -21.76 7.77 -7.51
C ILE A 31 -20.72 8.71 -8.13
N VAL A 32 -20.78 8.89 -9.45
CA VAL A 32 -19.88 9.81 -10.17
C VAL A 32 -20.12 11.26 -9.72
N ASP A 33 -21.36 11.68 -9.57
CA ASP A 33 -21.70 13.04 -9.10
C ASP A 33 -21.18 13.30 -7.68
N LYS A 34 -21.22 12.28 -6.82
CA LYS A 34 -20.82 12.41 -5.42
C LYS A 34 -19.32 12.23 -5.18
N TYR A 35 -18.69 11.30 -5.87
CA TYR A 35 -17.32 10.85 -5.57
C TYR A 35 -16.34 11.06 -6.72
N GLY A 36 -16.83 11.29 -7.93
CA GLY A 36 -16.04 11.36 -9.15
C GLY A 36 -15.84 10.01 -9.85
N ALA A 37 -15.63 10.06 -11.17
CA ALA A 37 -15.49 8.88 -12.01
C ALA A 37 -14.29 8.01 -11.63
N ASP A 38 -13.15 8.61 -11.31
CA ASP A 38 -11.94 7.88 -10.92
C ASP A 38 -12.13 7.09 -9.61
N THR A 39 -12.89 7.66 -8.66
CA THR A 39 -13.23 6.94 -7.42
C THR A 39 -14.07 5.71 -7.71
N LEU A 40 -15.09 5.82 -8.57
CA LEU A 40 -15.93 4.68 -8.97
C LEU A 40 -15.09 3.59 -9.64
N ARG A 41 -14.29 3.96 -10.67
CA ARG A 41 -13.42 3.03 -11.40
C ARG A 41 -12.49 2.26 -10.48
N MET A 42 -11.78 2.97 -9.62
CA MET A 42 -10.86 2.35 -8.67
C MET A 42 -11.61 1.47 -7.66
N TYR A 43 -12.78 1.91 -7.20
CA TYR A 43 -13.55 1.14 -6.22
C TYR A 43 -14.04 -0.19 -6.79
N GLU A 44 -14.55 -0.21 -8.02
CA GLU A 44 -14.96 -1.46 -8.69
C GLU A 44 -13.81 -2.46 -8.82
N MET A 45 -12.61 -1.97 -9.14
CA MET A 45 -11.40 -2.81 -9.20
C MET A 45 -10.93 -3.26 -7.82
N PHE A 46 -11.16 -2.44 -6.77
CA PHE A 46 -10.71 -2.71 -5.41
C PHE A 46 -11.55 -3.77 -4.69
N LEU A 47 -12.82 -3.95 -5.05
CA LEU A 47 -13.76 -4.86 -4.38
C LEU A 47 -13.28 -6.32 -4.31
N GLY A 48 -12.36 -6.75 -5.19
CA GLY A 48 -11.78 -8.09 -5.17
C GLY A 48 -11.32 -8.56 -6.55
N PRO A 49 -10.87 -9.82 -6.68
CA PRO A 49 -10.44 -10.40 -7.94
C PRO A 49 -11.50 -10.31 -9.04
N VAL A 50 -11.08 -10.10 -10.29
CA VAL A 50 -11.99 -9.84 -11.43
C VAL A 50 -12.95 -11.01 -11.69
N GLU A 51 -12.52 -12.24 -11.46
CA GLU A 51 -13.30 -13.44 -11.72
C GLU A 51 -14.39 -13.72 -10.66
N GLN A 52 -14.38 -13.01 -9.54
CA GLN A 52 -15.31 -13.28 -8.44
C GLN A 52 -16.48 -12.30 -8.42
N SER A 53 -17.67 -12.81 -8.07
CA SER A 53 -18.82 -11.98 -7.74
C SER A 53 -18.51 -11.18 -6.46
N LYS A 54 -18.92 -9.91 -6.44
CA LYS A 54 -18.60 -9.00 -5.34
C LYS A 54 -19.87 -8.34 -4.83
N PRO A 55 -20.11 -8.33 -3.51
CA PRO A 55 -21.17 -7.49 -2.96
C PRO A 55 -20.77 -6.02 -3.09
N TRP A 56 -21.72 -5.19 -3.54
CA TRP A 56 -21.55 -3.75 -3.52
C TRP A 56 -21.75 -3.22 -2.10
N ASP A 57 -20.78 -2.46 -1.59
CA ASP A 57 -20.90 -1.72 -0.34
C ASP A 57 -20.58 -0.24 -0.59
N THR A 58 -21.62 0.60 -0.58
CA THR A 58 -21.47 2.04 -0.81
C THR A 58 -20.57 2.72 0.23
N ASN A 59 -20.44 2.15 1.44
CA ASN A 59 -19.61 2.75 2.49
C ASN A 59 -18.10 2.52 2.23
N GLY A 60 -17.75 1.46 1.52
CA GLY A 60 -16.34 1.15 1.20
C GLY A 60 -15.69 2.15 0.22
N ILE A 61 -16.50 2.86 -0.57
CA ILE A 61 -16.00 3.81 -1.58
C ILE A 61 -15.27 5.01 -0.98
N ASP A 62 -15.61 5.40 0.25
CA ASP A 62 -14.96 6.52 0.96
C ASP A 62 -13.46 6.30 1.16
N GLY A 63 -13.03 5.04 1.27
CA GLY A 63 -11.60 4.68 1.38
C GLY A 63 -10.82 5.07 0.14
N VAL A 64 -11.36 4.76 -1.04
CA VAL A 64 -10.76 5.10 -2.33
C VAL A 64 -10.82 6.61 -2.59
N HIS A 65 -11.94 7.26 -2.26
CA HIS A 65 -12.07 8.71 -2.39
C HIS A 65 -11.03 9.46 -1.54
N ARG A 66 -10.82 9.01 -0.29
CA ARG A 66 -9.77 9.57 0.59
C ARG A 66 -8.37 9.33 0.04
N PHE A 67 -8.12 8.20 -0.62
CA PHE A 67 -6.86 7.94 -1.29
C PHE A 67 -6.59 8.97 -2.39
N ILE A 68 -7.55 9.22 -3.29
CA ILE A 68 -7.40 10.21 -4.38
C ILE A 68 -7.12 11.60 -3.80
N LYS A 69 -7.84 12.01 -2.76
CA LYS A 69 -7.60 13.29 -2.07
C LYS A 69 -6.21 13.35 -1.43
N LYS A 70 -5.75 12.24 -0.85
CA LYS A 70 -4.40 12.17 -0.26
C LYS A 70 -3.32 12.21 -1.34
N PHE A 71 -3.55 11.56 -2.49
CA PHE A 71 -2.65 11.64 -3.64
C PHE A 71 -2.55 13.08 -4.16
N TRP A 72 -3.70 13.76 -4.34
CA TRP A 72 -3.75 15.18 -4.70
C TRP A 72 -2.93 16.06 -3.75
N SER A 73 -2.98 15.77 -2.45
CA SER A 73 -2.26 16.55 -1.43
C SER A 73 -0.73 16.42 -1.47
N LEU A 74 -0.16 15.55 -2.31
CA LEU A 74 1.28 15.55 -2.63
C LEU A 74 1.67 16.70 -3.59
N PHE A 75 0.69 17.25 -4.33
CA PHE A 75 0.88 18.30 -5.34
C PHE A 75 0.45 19.66 -4.83
N TYR A 76 -0.58 19.73 -4.01
CA TYR A 76 -1.17 20.94 -3.50
C TYR A 76 -1.41 20.87 -1.99
N ASP A 77 -1.20 21.99 -1.30
CA ASP A 77 -1.60 22.10 0.10
C ASP A 77 -3.11 22.39 0.25
N ARG A 78 -3.55 22.59 1.50
CA ARG A 78 -4.94 22.91 1.82
C ARG A 78 -5.42 24.27 1.32
N ASN A 79 -4.51 25.14 0.90
CA ASN A 79 -4.77 26.49 0.37
C ASN A 79 -4.56 26.51 -1.15
N ASP A 80 -4.50 25.36 -1.80
CA ASP A 80 -4.24 25.17 -3.23
C ASP A 80 -2.88 25.75 -3.69
N ASN A 81 -1.91 25.86 -2.79
CA ASN A 81 -0.54 26.22 -3.19
C ASN A 81 0.15 24.97 -3.77
N TYR A 82 0.78 25.17 -4.91
CA TYR A 82 1.57 24.14 -5.59
C TYR A 82 2.85 23.83 -4.80
N LEU A 83 3.09 22.54 -4.53
CA LEU A 83 4.16 22.07 -3.65
C LEU A 83 5.31 21.39 -4.39
N VAL A 84 5.12 20.99 -5.65
CA VAL A 84 6.09 20.14 -6.35
C VAL A 84 7.39 20.88 -6.62
N THR A 85 8.51 20.17 -6.42
CA THR A 85 9.85 20.70 -6.59
C THR A 85 10.66 19.83 -7.56
N ASP A 86 11.68 20.44 -8.18
CA ASP A 86 12.65 19.75 -9.04
C ASP A 86 13.88 19.23 -8.25
N GLU A 87 13.79 19.20 -6.91
CA GLU A 87 14.85 18.61 -6.09
C GLU A 87 14.98 17.10 -6.38
N PRO A 88 16.20 16.54 -6.31
CA PRO A 88 16.41 15.11 -6.53
C PRO A 88 15.69 14.27 -5.47
N ALA A 89 15.17 13.13 -5.92
CA ALA A 89 14.52 12.18 -5.03
C ALA A 89 15.52 11.50 -4.09
N THR A 90 15.08 11.19 -2.89
CA THR A 90 15.84 10.40 -1.93
C THR A 90 15.81 8.90 -2.29
N LYS A 91 16.75 8.12 -1.72
CA LYS A 91 16.78 6.66 -1.92
C LYS A 91 15.51 5.98 -1.43
N GLU A 92 14.94 6.44 -0.32
CA GLU A 92 13.71 5.92 0.26
C GLU A 92 12.49 6.23 -0.62
N GLU A 93 12.41 7.42 -1.18
CA GLU A 93 11.33 7.82 -2.11
C GLU A 93 11.40 6.97 -3.39
N LEU A 94 12.61 6.83 -3.98
CA LEU A 94 12.85 5.95 -5.14
C LEU A 94 12.50 4.49 -4.82
N LYS A 95 12.88 3.98 -3.65
CA LYS A 95 12.54 2.62 -3.21
C LYS A 95 11.02 2.41 -3.16
N SER A 96 10.27 3.33 -2.56
CA SER A 96 8.81 3.26 -2.49
C SER A 96 8.18 3.26 -3.88
N LEU A 97 8.61 4.16 -4.76
CA LEU A 97 8.13 4.23 -6.14
C LEU A 97 8.44 2.95 -6.93
N HIS A 98 9.68 2.46 -6.88
CA HIS A 98 10.07 1.27 -7.66
C HIS A 98 9.43 -0.02 -7.15
N LYS A 99 9.13 -0.13 -5.84
CA LYS A 99 8.26 -1.18 -5.30
C LYS A 99 6.87 -1.12 -5.92
N LEU A 100 6.29 0.07 -6.03
CA LEU A 100 4.98 0.28 -6.66
C LEU A 100 5.02 -0.12 -8.14
N ILE A 101 5.98 0.38 -8.93
CA ILE A 101 6.12 0.07 -10.35
C ILE A 101 6.19 -1.45 -10.56
N LYS A 102 7.06 -2.14 -9.82
CA LYS A 102 7.21 -3.59 -9.91
C LYS A 102 5.91 -4.32 -9.59
N LYS A 103 5.26 -3.93 -8.50
CA LYS A 103 4.02 -4.56 -8.04
C LYS A 103 2.89 -4.37 -9.03
N VAL A 104 2.64 -3.13 -9.48
CA VAL A 104 1.53 -2.81 -10.38
C VAL A 104 1.73 -3.42 -11.76
N THR A 105 2.97 -3.41 -12.29
CA THR A 105 3.28 -4.08 -13.57
C THR A 105 2.89 -5.56 -13.53
N GLY A 106 3.34 -6.29 -12.50
CA GLY A 106 3.00 -7.71 -12.35
C GLY A 106 1.52 -7.96 -12.08
N ASP A 107 0.86 -7.08 -11.33
CA ASP A 107 -0.57 -7.19 -11.05
C ASP A 107 -1.44 -6.98 -12.30
N ILE A 108 -1.08 -6.04 -13.17
CA ILE A 108 -1.79 -5.81 -14.45
C ILE A 108 -1.67 -7.04 -15.35
N GLU A 109 -0.49 -7.63 -15.46
CA GLU A 109 -0.26 -8.85 -16.24
C GLU A 109 -1.08 -10.05 -15.73
N GLN A 110 -1.37 -10.09 -14.43
CA GLN A 110 -2.12 -11.14 -13.75
C GLN A 110 -3.59 -10.80 -13.49
N PHE A 111 -4.09 -9.65 -13.97
CA PHE A 111 -5.43 -9.13 -13.68
C PHE A 111 -5.75 -8.96 -12.18
N SER A 112 -4.73 -8.77 -11.36
CA SER A 112 -4.84 -8.60 -9.90
C SER A 112 -5.03 -7.13 -9.49
N TYR A 113 -5.99 -6.44 -10.11
CA TYR A 113 -6.17 -4.99 -9.95
C TYR A 113 -6.45 -4.54 -8.52
N ASN A 114 -7.12 -5.38 -7.72
CA ASN A 114 -7.40 -5.09 -6.31
C ASN A 114 -6.13 -4.95 -5.46
N THR A 115 -5.09 -5.72 -5.76
CA THR A 115 -3.80 -5.61 -5.08
C THR A 115 -3.00 -4.40 -5.56
N SER A 116 -3.14 -3.99 -6.83
CA SER A 116 -2.59 -2.73 -7.33
C SER A 116 -3.12 -1.53 -6.54
N ILE A 117 -4.43 -1.47 -6.29
CA ILE A 117 -5.02 -0.34 -5.55
C ILE A 117 -4.51 -0.29 -4.11
N SER A 118 -4.34 -1.44 -3.46
CA SER A 118 -3.70 -1.51 -2.15
C SER A 118 -2.25 -1.02 -2.21
N ALA A 119 -1.50 -1.36 -3.26
CA ALA A 119 -0.12 -0.91 -3.44
C ALA A 119 -0.04 0.62 -3.65
N PHE A 120 -0.96 1.23 -4.41
CA PHE A 120 -1.06 2.69 -4.52
C PHE A 120 -1.29 3.35 -3.17
N MET A 121 -2.21 2.82 -2.36
CA MET A 121 -2.51 3.35 -1.04
C MET A 121 -1.29 3.29 -0.11
N ILE A 122 -0.53 2.19 -0.15
CA ILE A 122 0.71 2.02 0.63
C ILE A 122 1.74 3.06 0.19
N CYS A 123 2.03 3.15 -1.11
CA CYS A 123 3.03 4.06 -1.64
C CYS A 123 2.70 5.53 -1.34
N VAL A 124 1.42 5.96 -1.52
CA VAL A 124 1.01 7.32 -1.15
C VAL A 124 1.19 7.59 0.35
N ASN A 125 0.91 6.60 1.21
CA ASN A 125 1.14 6.74 2.64
C ASN A 125 2.62 6.90 2.98
N GLU A 126 3.50 6.15 2.34
CA GLU A 126 4.96 6.24 2.50
C GLU A 126 5.47 7.61 2.01
N LEU A 127 5.12 8.02 0.77
CA LEU A 127 5.51 9.31 0.19
C LEU A 127 5.01 10.48 1.03
N PHE A 128 3.77 10.41 1.52
CA PHE A 128 3.21 11.42 2.40
C PHE A 128 3.95 11.50 3.75
N GLY A 129 4.31 10.35 4.33
CA GLY A 129 5.12 10.28 5.55
C GLY A 129 6.52 10.90 5.38
N MET A 130 7.12 10.73 4.20
CA MET A 130 8.39 11.34 3.82
C MET A 130 8.26 12.81 3.39
N LYS A 131 7.04 13.35 3.30
CA LYS A 131 6.74 14.67 2.75
C LYS A 131 7.29 14.84 1.32
N CYS A 132 7.22 13.78 0.54
CA CYS A 132 7.70 13.76 -0.83
C CYS A 132 6.86 14.68 -1.71
N ASN A 133 7.53 15.60 -2.40
CA ASN A 133 6.96 16.49 -3.39
C ASN A 133 7.86 16.59 -4.64
N LYS A 134 8.64 15.54 -4.90
CA LYS A 134 9.63 15.52 -5.97
C LYS A 134 8.97 15.21 -7.31
N LYS A 135 9.14 16.09 -8.31
CA LYS A 135 8.59 15.93 -9.66
C LYS A 135 8.97 14.59 -10.27
N GLU A 136 10.21 14.16 -10.08
CA GLU A 136 10.74 12.87 -10.58
C GLU A 136 9.89 11.68 -10.11
N ILE A 137 9.50 11.65 -8.82
CA ILE A 137 8.68 10.60 -8.23
C ILE A 137 7.24 10.70 -8.69
N LEU A 138 6.65 11.89 -8.57
CA LEU A 138 5.25 12.14 -8.84
C LEU A 138 4.88 11.92 -10.29
N ASN A 139 5.79 12.29 -11.22
CA ASN A 139 5.60 12.09 -12.66
C ASN A 139 5.47 10.59 -13.02
N GLN A 140 6.34 9.74 -12.50
CA GLN A 140 6.27 8.31 -12.73
C GLN A 140 5.06 7.67 -12.02
N PHE A 141 4.70 8.15 -10.83
CA PHE A 141 3.52 7.68 -10.11
C PHE A 141 2.24 7.93 -10.91
N ILE A 142 2.08 9.14 -11.50
CA ILE A 142 0.94 9.49 -12.35
C ILE A 142 0.79 8.49 -13.49
N ILE A 143 1.89 8.15 -14.19
CA ILE A 143 1.85 7.20 -15.32
C ILE A 143 1.34 5.83 -14.86
N VAL A 144 1.83 5.33 -13.71
CA VAL A 144 1.43 4.02 -13.18
C VAL A 144 -0.03 4.02 -12.72
N LEU A 145 -0.53 5.14 -12.21
CA LEU A 145 -1.91 5.28 -11.73
C LEU A 145 -2.91 5.54 -12.85
N ALA A 146 -2.49 6.13 -13.98
CA ALA A 146 -3.38 6.57 -15.07
C ALA A 146 -4.37 5.51 -15.57
N PRO A 147 -4.04 4.21 -15.73
CA PRO A 147 -5.01 3.19 -16.13
C PRO A 147 -6.18 3.04 -15.15
N PHE A 148 -5.97 3.34 -13.88
CA PHE A 148 -6.96 3.21 -12.81
C PHE A 148 -7.75 4.50 -12.56
N ALA A 149 -7.09 5.65 -12.63
CA ALA A 149 -7.65 6.97 -12.34
C ALA A 149 -7.22 8.00 -13.40
N PRO A 150 -7.71 7.87 -14.65
CA PRO A 150 -7.22 8.65 -15.79
C PRO A 150 -7.45 10.15 -15.65
N HIS A 151 -8.60 10.59 -15.08
CA HIS A 151 -8.95 12.01 -15.06
C HIS A 151 -8.03 12.82 -14.13
N VAL A 152 -7.84 12.34 -12.90
CA VAL A 152 -6.93 13.00 -11.95
C VAL A 152 -5.48 12.94 -12.43
N CYS A 153 -5.10 11.86 -13.10
CA CYS A 153 -3.75 11.72 -13.65
C CYS A 153 -3.50 12.66 -14.82
N GLU A 154 -4.46 12.85 -15.70
CA GLU A 154 -4.35 13.79 -16.83
C GLU A 154 -4.21 15.24 -16.34
N GLU A 155 -5.03 15.65 -15.38
CA GLU A 155 -4.96 16.98 -14.76
C GLU A 155 -3.58 17.25 -14.13
N LEU A 156 -3.08 16.27 -13.37
CA LEU A 156 -1.78 16.40 -12.71
C LEU A 156 -0.61 16.29 -13.68
N TRP A 157 -0.78 15.56 -14.79
CA TRP A 157 0.20 15.46 -15.87
C TRP A 157 0.44 16.80 -16.54
N GLU A 158 -0.66 17.49 -16.89
CA GLU A 158 -0.61 18.85 -17.42
C GLU A 158 0.00 19.83 -16.40
N THR A 159 -0.43 19.74 -15.16
CA THR A 159 0.10 20.57 -14.04
C THR A 159 1.63 20.44 -13.88
N LEU A 160 2.20 19.26 -14.09
CA LEU A 160 3.65 19.05 -14.08
C LEU A 160 4.37 19.64 -15.29
N GLY A 161 3.63 20.20 -16.26
CA GLY A 161 4.16 20.79 -17.48
C GLY A 161 4.55 19.76 -18.56
N ASN A 162 4.01 18.56 -18.50
CA ASN A 162 4.21 17.54 -19.52
C ASN A 162 3.39 17.86 -20.78
N ALA A 163 3.89 17.45 -21.94
CA ALA A 163 3.17 17.60 -23.21
C ALA A 163 2.38 16.34 -23.57
N GLY A 164 1.26 16.51 -24.27
CA GLY A 164 0.40 15.41 -24.69
C GLY A 164 -0.37 14.77 -23.54
N SER A 165 -0.97 13.63 -23.79
CA SER A 165 -1.73 12.89 -22.79
C SER A 165 -0.85 11.94 -21.98
N VAL A 166 -1.18 11.74 -20.71
CA VAL A 166 -0.54 10.73 -19.86
C VAL A 166 -0.73 9.31 -20.41
N CYS A 167 -1.80 9.09 -21.18
CA CYS A 167 -2.08 7.80 -21.83
C CYS A 167 -1.04 7.42 -22.89
N ASP A 168 -0.33 8.41 -23.46
CA ASP A 168 0.73 8.21 -24.45
C ASP A 168 2.11 8.10 -23.80
N ALA A 169 2.19 8.29 -22.48
CA ALA A 169 3.45 8.24 -21.76
C ALA A 169 4.02 6.82 -21.72
N LYS A 170 5.33 6.72 -21.80
CA LYS A 170 6.02 5.44 -21.71
C LYS A 170 5.92 4.88 -20.29
N TRP A 171 5.47 3.62 -20.18
CA TRP A 171 5.43 2.93 -18.90
C TRP A 171 6.80 2.89 -18.21
N PRO A 172 6.91 3.25 -16.92
CA PRO A 172 8.18 3.30 -16.23
C PRO A 172 8.73 1.89 -15.98
N ILE A 173 10.04 1.76 -16.10
CA ILE A 173 10.75 0.50 -15.85
C ILE A 173 11.24 0.47 -14.42
N CYS A 174 10.98 -0.64 -13.72
CA CYS A 174 11.51 -0.84 -12.38
C CYS A 174 13.04 -0.97 -12.42
N ASN A 175 13.76 -0.13 -11.66
CA ASN A 175 15.17 -0.34 -11.38
C ASN A 175 15.33 -1.13 -10.07
N GLU A 176 15.79 -2.37 -10.18
CA GLU A 176 15.98 -3.30 -9.05
C GLU A 176 17.02 -2.80 -8.04
N GLU A 177 17.94 -1.92 -8.43
CA GLU A 177 18.96 -1.35 -7.52
C GLU A 177 18.32 -0.58 -6.36
N TYR A 178 17.19 0.10 -6.61
CA TYR A 178 16.45 0.81 -5.56
C TYR A 178 15.70 -0.12 -4.62
N LEU A 179 15.50 -1.39 -4.98
CA LEU A 179 14.81 -2.37 -4.16
C LEU A 179 15.73 -3.11 -3.19
N VAL A 180 17.05 -2.95 -3.34
CA VAL A 180 18.03 -3.56 -2.44
C VAL A 180 17.84 -2.96 -1.05
N GLU A 181 17.66 -3.81 -0.06
CA GLU A 181 17.60 -3.40 1.33
C GLU A 181 19.02 -3.32 1.87
N ASP A 182 19.45 -2.13 2.27
CA ASP A 182 20.75 -1.94 2.92
C ASP A 182 20.73 -2.47 4.35
N THR A 183 19.54 -2.48 4.98
CA THR A 183 19.34 -2.98 6.35
C THR A 183 18.18 -3.97 6.41
N VAL A 184 18.25 -4.90 7.34
CA VAL A 184 17.21 -5.86 7.64
C VAL A 184 16.82 -5.73 9.11
N ASN A 185 15.56 -5.64 9.38
CA ASN A 185 15.03 -5.58 10.73
C ASN A 185 14.83 -7.00 11.28
N TYR A 186 15.59 -7.35 12.30
CA TYR A 186 15.51 -8.63 12.99
C TYR A 186 14.66 -8.51 14.24
N THR A 187 13.68 -9.40 14.38
CA THR A 187 12.95 -9.54 15.63
C THR A 187 13.79 -10.33 16.64
N ILE A 188 14.10 -9.73 17.79
CA ILE A 188 14.84 -10.37 18.86
C ILE A 188 13.88 -11.04 19.83
N SER A 189 14.06 -12.35 20.02
CA SER A 189 13.19 -13.19 20.84
C SER A 189 14.00 -13.91 21.91
N PHE A 190 13.39 -14.08 23.08
CA PHE A 190 13.90 -14.88 24.19
C PHE A 190 12.92 -16.02 24.49
N ASN A 191 13.42 -17.27 24.43
CA ASN A 191 12.62 -18.49 24.58
C ASN A 191 11.36 -18.46 23.69
N GLY A 192 11.51 -18.01 22.41
CA GLY A 192 10.43 -17.96 21.43
C GLY A 192 9.46 -16.78 21.57
N LYS A 193 9.63 -15.90 22.57
CA LYS A 193 8.78 -14.69 22.74
C LYS A 193 9.52 -13.46 22.21
N ALA A 194 8.95 -12.78 21.20
CA ALA A 194 9.47 -11.53 20.66
C ALA A 194 9.53 -10.43 21.73
N ARG A 195 10.62 -9.64 21.75
CA ARG A 195 10.87 -8.62 22.76
C ARG A 195 11.10 -7.24 22.17
N PHE A 196 11.98 -7.14 21.17
CA PHE A 196 12.31 -5.90 20.49
C PHE A 196 12.85 -6.19 19.09
N ASN A 197 13.05 -5.14 18.32
CA ASN A 197 13.65 -5.24 16.99
C ASN A 197 15.02 -4.55 16.95
N MET A 198 15.91 -5.07 16.11
CA MET A 198 17.21 -4.46 15.79
C MET A 198 17.45 -4.49 14.29
N GLU A 199 17.98 -3.39 13.77
CA GLU A 199 18.38 -3.30 12.38
C GLU A 199 19.83 -3.67 12.20
N PHE A 200 20.13 -4.48 11.18
CA PHE A 200 21.46 -4.88 10.78
C PHE A 200 21.65 -4.66 9.29
N PRO A 201 22.88 -4.40 8.81
CA PRO A 201 23.19 -4.45 7.39
C PRO A 201 22.70 -5.75 6.76
N ALA A 202 22.18 -5.69 5.52
CA ALA A 202 21.60 -6.85 4.85
C ALA A 202 22.64 -7.97 4.59
N ASP A 203 23.91 -7.61 4.54
CA ASP A 203 25.09 -8.48 4.38
C ASP A 203 25.77 -8.86 5.70
N ALA A 204 25.20 -8.46 6.85
CA ALA A 204 25.78 -8.76 8.16
C ALA A 204 25.89 -10.27 8.40
N ALA A 205 27.07 -10.72 8.80
CA ALA A 205 27.31 -12.11 9.14
C ALA A 205 26.53 -12.50 10.41
N SER A 206 26.06 -13.75 10.47
CA SER A 206 25.26 -14.25 11.61
C SER A 206 25.99 -14.09 12.95
N ASP A 207 27.29 -14.25 12.98
CA ASP A 207 28.10 -14.11 14.19
C ASP A 207 28.17 -12.65 14.67
N ALA A 208 28.28 -11.70 13.73
CA ALA A 208 28.25 -10.27 14.04
C ALA A 208 26.85 -9.85 14.61
N ILE A 209 25.77 -10.35 14.00
CA ILE A 209 24.41 -10.16 14.49
C ILE A 209 24.26 -10.72 15.91
N GLN A 210 24.69 -11.96 16.13
CA GLN A 210 24.65 -12.61 17.44
C GLN A 210 25.41 -11.80 18.50
N THR A 211 26.63 -11.36 18.21
CA THR A 211 27.45 -10.57 19.11
C THR A 211 26.80 -9.24 19.47
N ALA A 212 26.28 -8.52 18.47
CA ALA A 212 25.62 -7.24 18.69
C ALA A 212 24.32 -7.37 19.49
N VAL A 213 23.51 -8.41 19.24
CA VAL A 213 22.29 -8.67 20.00
C VAL A 213 22.57 -9.00 21.45
N LEU A 214 23.62 -9.77 21.73
CA LEU A 214 24.01 -10.13 23.10
C LEU A 214 24.61 -8.94 23.87
N ALA A 215 25.25 -7.99 23.18
CA ALA A 215 25.82 -6.78 23.76
C ALA A 215 24.82 -5.62 23.93
N ASP A 216 23.59 -5.75 23.42
CA ASP A 216 22.57 -4.70 23.50
C ASP A 216 21.98 -4.64 24.93
N GLU A 217 21.93 -3.44 25.53
CA GLU A 217 21.40 -3.22 26.89
C GLU A 217 19.97 -3.79 27.08
N ARG A 218 19.15 -3.78 26.01
CA ARG A 218 17.80 -4.34 26.04
C ARG A 218 17.80 -5.87 26.21
N SER A 219 18.89 -6.54 25.80
CA SER A 219 19.08 -7.99 25.97
C SER A 219 19.45 -8.36 27.39
N GLU A 220 20.21 -7.51 28.10
CA GLU A 220 20.69 -7.77 29.48
C GLU A 220 19.53 -8.12 30.43
N LYS A 221 18.45 -7.34 30.36
CA LYS A 221 17.24 -7.56 31.17
C LYS A 221 16.65 -8.98 31.06
N TRP A 222 16.82 -9.63 29.91
CA TRP A 222 16.27 -10.96 29.63
C TRP A 222 17.26 -12.07 29.92
N MET A 223 18.53 -11.72 30.07
CA MET A 223 19.65 -12.64 30.39
C MET A 223 20.02 -12.62 31.86
N GLU A 224 19.61 -11.58 32.62
CA GLU A 224 19.95 -11.42 34.04
C GLU A 224 19.60 -12.68 34.85
N GLY A 225 20.59 -13.24 35.54
CA GLY A 225 20.46 -14.44 36.35
C GLY A 225 20.28 -15.75 35.57
N LYS A 226 20.48 -15.75 34.25
CA LYS A 226 20.26 -16.92 33.39
C LYS A 226 21.51 -17.25 32.58
N SER A 227 21.65 -18.51 32.22
CA SER A 227 22.68 -18.96 31.28
C SER A 227 22.14 -19.06 29.86
N ILE A 228 22.94 -18.60 28.90
CA ILE A 228 22.59 -18.74 27.46
C ILE A 228 22.89 -20.20 27.07
N VAL A 229 21.81 -20.88 26.62
CA VAL A 229 21.91 -22.26 26.12
C VAL A 229 22.28 -22.29 24.65
N LYS A 230 21.61 -21.44 23.86
CA LYS A 230 21.79 -21.37 22.40
C LYS A 230 21.27 -20.04 21.85
N VAL A 231 21.95 -19.52 20.82
CA VAL A 231 21.46 -18.41 19.99
C VAL A 231 21.19 -18.95 18.58
N ILE A 232 20.00 -18.70 18.07
CA ILE A 232 19.57 -19.14 16.75
C ILE A 232 19.32 -17.89 15.92
N VAL A 233 20.13 -17.66 14.90
CA VAL A 233 19.96 -16.59 13.93
C VAL A 233 19.32 -17.17 12.67
N VAL A 234 18.10 -16.75 12.37
CA VAL A 234 17.45 -17.04 11.08
C VAL A 234 17.68 -15.84 10.18
N PRO A 235 18.44 -15.97 9.09
CA PRO A 235 18.80 -14.85 8.22
C PRO A 235 17.60 -14.04 7.76
N LYS A 236 17.72 -12.72 7.82
CA LYS A 236 16.69 -11.73 7.39
C LYS A 236 15.35 -11.85 8.10
N LYS A 237 15.27 -12.46 9.30
CA LYS A 237 14.00 -12.69 9.96
C LYS A 237 14.03 -12.49 11.49
N ILE A 238 14.73 -13.33 12.21
CA ILE A 238 14.63 -13.41 13.67
C ILE A 238 15.93 -13.88 14.31
N VAL A 239 16.23 -13.36 15.50
CA VAL A 239 17.22 -13.94 16.41
C VAL A 239 16.50 -14.46 17.65
N ASN A 240 16.66 -15.75 17.94
CA ASN A 240 16.06 -16.35 19.14
C ASN A 240 17.15 -16.80 20.11
N ILE A 241 17.14 -16.23 21.30
CA ILE A 241 18.06 -16.53 22.39
C ILE A 241 17.35 -17.48 23.37
N VAL A 242 17.90 -18.68 23.52
CA VAL A 242 17.40 -19.65 24.49
C VAL A 242 18.21 -19.49 25.77
N VAL A 243 17.51 -19.12 26.83
CA VAL A 243 18.09 -18.95 28.19
C VAL A 243 17.45 -19.91 29.18
N LYS A 244 18.23 -20.35 30.15
CA LYS A 244 17.80 -21.25 31.26
C LYS A 244 18.19 -20.66 32.60
#